data_e0481f569528f1138e51de1671f02764
#
_entry.id   e0481f569528f1138e51de1671f02764
#
_cell.length_a   1.000
_cell.length_b   1.000
_cell.length_c   1.000
_cell.angle_alpha   90.00
_cell.angle_beta   90.00
_cell.angle_gamma   90.00
#
_symmetry.space_group_name_H-M   'P 1'
#
loop_
_entity.id
_entity.type
_entity.pdbx_description
1 polymer ?
#
loop_
_entity_poly.entity_id
_entity_poly.type
_entity_poly.pdbx_seq_one_letter_code
_entity_poly.pdbx_strand_id
1 'polypeptide(L)'
;MTKLRELLENGHYPAAKNVTEKALQFDPDNALLNYYAAWSCDGLSLENAAIPYYEKALVLGLPPEDLADAYIGLGSTYRAVGNYEKAGETFQKAQTDLPENKAIAVFASMALYNAKNYKNAMQLAIKIIGETSNDPTIVAYKKAILNYAGDLDATWN
;
A
#
# COMPACT_ATOMS: atom_id res chain seq x y z
N MET A 1 11.38 18.57 -8.78
CA MET A 1 10.58 17.37 -8.48
C MET A 1 10.95 16.17 -9.35
N THR A 2 11.00 16.30 -10.70
CA THR A 2 11.36 15.19 -11.61
C THR A 2 12.68 14.49 -11.25
N LYS A 3 13.75 15.27 -11.05
CA LYS A 3 15.09 14.72 -10.70
C LYS A 3 15.11 13.97 -9.35
N LEU A 4 14.27 14.36 -8.39
CA LEU A 4 14.18 13.70 -7.09
C LEU A 4 13.44 12.35 -7.22
N ARG A 5 12.36 12.31 -8.00
CA ARG A 5 11.68 11.07 -8.34
C ARG A 5 12.62 10.08 -9.06
N GLU A 6 13.40 10.54 -10.03
CA GLU A 6 14.41 9.72 -10.72
C GLU A 6 15.44 9.10 -9.76
N LEU A 7 15.89 9.85 -8.73
CA LEU A 7 16.79 9.30 -7.71
C LEU A 7 16.13 8.14 -6.94
N LEU A 8 14.85 8.28 -6.59
CA LEU A 8 14.09 7.26 -5.87
C LEU A 8 13.86 6.01 -6.73
N GLU A 9 13.40 6.19 -7.95
CA GLU A 9 13.15 5.12 -8.92
C GLU A 9 14.42 4.32 -9.26
N ASN A 10 15.58 4.99 -9.25
CA ASN A 10 16.89 4.37 -9.47
C ASN A 10 17.55 3.84 -8.18
N GLY A 11 16.86 3.87 -7.04
CA GLY A 11 17.36 3.32 -5.76
C GLY A 11 18.45 4.18 -5.10
N HIS A 12 18.63 5.44 -5.51
CA HIS A 12 19.59 6.36 -4.90
C HIS A 12 19.04 6.98 -3.60
N TYR A 13 18.52 6.15 -2.70
CA TYR A 13 17.82 6.56 -1.48
C TYR A 13 18.62 7.49 -0.55
N PRO A 14 19.94 7.28 -0.30
CA PRO A 14 20.71 8.20 0.54
C PRO A 14 20.76 9.61 -0.02
N ALA A 15 20.93 9.73 -1.35
CA ALA A 15 20.96 11.01 -2.03
C ALA A 15 19.58 11.69 -2.00
N ALA A 16 18.53 10.94 -2.29
CA ALA A 16 17.15 11.41 -2.24
C ALA A 16 16.78 11.91 -0.83
N LYS A 17 17.11 11.13 0.22
CA LYS A 17 16.88 11.51 1.62
C LYS A 17 17.55 12.84 1.98
N ASN A 18 18.83 13.00 1.65
CA ASN A 18 19.55 14.25 1.94
C ASN A 18 18.92 15.46 1.22
N VAL A 19 18.48 15.29 -0.03
CA VAL A 19 17.82 16.36 -0.79
C VAL A 19 16.46 16.70 -0.20
N THR A 20 15.64 15.70 0.13
CA THR A 20 14.31 15.92 0.71
C THR A 20 14.36 16.55 2.08
N GLU A 21 15.26 16.08 2.97
CA GLU A 21 15.41 16.66 4.31
C GLU A 21 15.82 18.12 4.28
N LYS A 22 16.74 18.50 3.38
CA LYS A 22 17.11 19.89 3.19
C LYS A 22 15.95 20.73 2.65
N ALA A 23 15.19 20.20 1.69
CA ALA A 23 14.05 20.92 1.13
C ALA A 23 12.93 21.12 2.17
N LEU A 24 12.68 20.12 3.01
CA LEU A 24 11.70 20.20 4.10
C LEU A 24 12.03 21.21 5.20
N GLN A 25 13.30 21.63 5.31
CA GLN A 25 13.66 22.75 6.21
C GLN A 25 13.04 24.10 5.75
N PHE A 26 12.80 24.24 4.45
CA PHE A 26 12.23 25.47 3.87
C PHE A 26 10.75 25.35 3.57
N ASP A 27 10.25 24.16 3.29
CA ASP A 27 8.86 23.89 2.95
C ASP A 27 8.37 22.60 3.66
N PRO A 28 8.20 22.65 5.00
CA PRO A 28 7.88 21.48 5.81
C PRO A 28 6.50 20.87 5.50
N ASP A 29 5.58 21.68 4.96
CA ASP A 29 4.21 21.27 4.66
C ASP A 29 3.98 20.93 3.18
N ASN A 30 5.03 20.60 2.47
CA ASN A 30 4.94 20.08 1.11
C ASN A 30 4.64 18.59 1.12
N ALA A 31 3.43 18.21 0.66
CA ALA A 31 2.97 16.82 0.66
C ALA A 31 3.93 15.89 -0.11
N LEU A 32 4.37 16.33 -1.30
CA LEU A 32 5.21 15.52 -2.18
C LEU A 32 6.64 15.36 -1.63
N LEU A 33 7.20 16.38 -0.99
CA LEU A 33 8.49 16.26 -0.31
C LEU A 33 8.41 15.31 0.89
N ASN A 34 7.34 15.34 1.67
CA ASN A 34 7.13 14.38 2.75
C ASN A 34 7.00 12.96 2.21
N TYR A 35 6.25 12.75 1.13
CA TYR A 35 6.14 11.44 0.47
C TYR A 35 7.52 10.92 0.00
N TYR A 36 8.32 11.76 -0.65
CA TYR A 36 9.65 11.35 -1.11
C TYR A 36 10.64 11.12 0.05
N ALA A 37 10.51 11.84 1.17
CA ALA A 37 11.28 11.56 2.39
C ALA A 37 10.92 10.18 2.96
N ALA A 38 9.62 9.86 3.01
CA ALA A 38 9.13 8.55 3.43
C ALA A 38 9.69 7.43 2.54
N TRP A 39 9.55 7.55 1.22
CA TRP A 39 10.07 6.57 0.26
C TRP A 39 11.58 6.39 0.40
N SER A 40 12.33 7.50 0.60
CA SER A 40 13.78 7.42 0.85
C SER A 40 14.11 6.62 2.12
N CYS A 41 13.34 6.83 3.19
CA CYS A 41 13.52 6.12 4.45
C CYS A 41 13.20 4.63 4.29
N ASP A 42 12.09 4.28 3.64
CA ASP A 42 11.73 2.89 3.36
C ASP A 42 12.82 2.16 2.55
N GLY A 43 13.31 2.81 1.49
CA GLY A 43 14.40 2.25 0.68
C GLY A 43 15.71 2.04 1.45
N LEU A 44 15.85 2.68 2.62
CA LEU A 44 16.99 2.53 3.53
C LEU A 44 16.67 1.61 4.72
N SER A 45 15.51 0.95 4.75
CA SER A 45 15.03 0.15 5.88
C SER A 45 14.97 0.95 7.21
N LEU A 46 14.52 2.21 7.09
CA LEU A 46 14.30 3.12 8.22
C LEU A 46 12.80 3.31 8.47
N GLU A 47 12.08 2.21 8.67
CA GLU A 47 10.61 2.13 8.73
C GLU A 47 10.02 3.12 9.75
N ASN A 48 10.58 3.18 10.95
CA ASN A 48 10.09 4.10 11.99
C ASN A 48 10.27 5.58 11.62
N ALA A 49 11.26 5.91 10.78
CA ALA A 49 11.45 7.26 10.28
C ALA A 49 10.53 7.58 9.08
N ALA A 50 10.16 6.57 8.31
CA ALA A 50 9.27 6.73 7.15
C ALA A 50 7.82 7.06 7.57
N ILE A 51 7.32 6.43 8.62
CA ILE A 51 5.92 6.55 9.09
C ILE A 51 5.46 8.00 9.20
N PRO A 52 6.09 8.89 10.00
CA PRO A 52 5.60 10.27 10.16
C PRO A 52 5.60 11.07 8.87
N TYR A 53 6.50 10.79 7.96
CA TYR A 53 6.52 11.43 6.66
C TYR A 53 5.37 10.98 5.76
N TYR A 54 5.07 9.67 5.71
CA TYR A 54 3.89 9.16 4.99
C TYR A 54 2.60 9.71 5.56
N GLU A 55 2.41 9.65 6.89
CA GLU A 55 1.23 10.19 7.56
C GLU A 55 1.01 11.67 7.19
N LYS A 56 2.07 12.46 7.28
CA LYS A 56 2.01 13.89 6.95
C LYS A 56 1.70 14.13 5.47
N ALA A 57 2.32 13.39 4.57
CA ALA A 57 2.06 13.49 3.14
C ALA A 57 0.58 13.23 2.80
N LEU A 58 0.00 12.19 3.39
CA LEU A 58 -1.42 11.83 3.18
C LEU A 58 -2.38 12.86 3.76
N VAL A 59 -2.05 13.46 4.91
CA VAL A 59 -2.86 14.52 5.53
C VAL A 59 -2.83 15.81 4.72
N LEU A 60 -1.67 16.16 4.17
CA LEU A 60 -1.49 17.37 3.34
C LEU A 60 -2.15 17.24 1.96
N GLY A 61 -2.40 16.02 1.51
CA GLY A 61 -3.02 15.72 0.21
C GLY A 61 -1.99 15.58 -0.91
N LEU A 62 -1.87 14.35 -1.41
CA LEU A 62 -0.98 14.01 -2.52
C LEU A 62 -1.72 14.10 -3.86
N PRO A 63 -0.97 14.34 -4.96
CA PRO A 63 -1.51 14.15 -6.30
C PRO A 63 -2.06 12.73 -6.50
N PRO A 64 -3.10 12.55 -7.32
CA PRO A 64 -3.74 11.24 -7.54
C PRO A 64 -2.77 10.14 -7.96
N GLU A 65 -1.75 10.48 -8.75
CA GLU A 65 -0.70 9.57 -9.23
C GLU A 65 0.22 9.03 -8.13
N ASP A 66 0.34 9.71 -7.00
CA ASP A 66 1.20 9.33 -5.87
C ASP A 66 0.42 8.72 -4.70
N LEU A 67 -0.90 8.93 -4.68
CA LEU A 67 -1.75 8.59 -3.54
C LEU A 67 -1.77 7.08 -3.24
N ALA A 68 -1.88 6.26 -4.28
CA ALA A 68 -1.90 4.80 -4.13
C ALA A 68 -0.59 4.27 -3.54
N ASP A 69 0.54 4.73 -4.07
CA ASP A 69 1.86 4.31 -3.63
C ASP A 69 2.17 4.77 -2.21
N ALA A 70 1.71 5.96 -1.82
CA ALA A 70 1.84 6.46 -0.45
C ALA A 70 1.04 5.61 0.55
N TYR A 71 -0.19 5.21 0.22
CA TYR A 71 -0.97 4.30 1.06
C TYR A 71 -0.33 2.92 1.17
N ILE A 72 0.14 2.36 0.06
CA ILE A 72 0.83 1.07 0.04
C ILE A 72 2.11 1.13 0.87
N GLY A 73 2.89 2.20 0.72
CA GLY A 73 4.09 2.45 1.50
C GLY A 73 3.77 2.49 3.00
N LEU A 74 2.88 3.39 3.43
CA LEU A 74 2.53 3.52 4.85
C LEU A 74 1.99 2.22 5.45
N GLY A 75 1.03 1.57 4.78
CA GLY A 75 0.44 0.33 5.27
C GLY A 75 1.46 -0.80 5.35
N SER A 76 2.38 -0.90 4.39
CA SER A 76 3.46 -1.88 4.38
C SER A 76 4.49 -1.61 5.46
N THR A 77 4.84 -0.34 5.68
CA THR A 77 5.75 0.11 6.73
C THR A 77 5.18 -0.21 8.12
N TYR A 78 3.89 0.05 8.35
CA TYR A 78 3.22 -0.37 9.58
C TYR A 78 3.25 -1.89 9.79
N ARG A 79 3.06 -2.68 8.72
CA ARG A 79 3.21 -4.14 8.80
C ARG A 79 4.63 -4.56 9.16
N ALA A 80 5.65 -3.92 8.58
CA ALA A 80 7.05 -4.23 8.82
C ALA A 80 7.45 -3.99 10.29
N VAL A 81 6.90 -2.95 10.92
CA VAL A 81 7.14 -2.68 12.36
C VAL A 81 6.17 -3.41 13.29
N GLY A 82 5.30 -4.28 12.76
CA GLY A 82 4.36 -5.09 13.56
C GLY A 82 3.11 -4.35 14.04
N ASN A 83 2.87 -3.13 13.58
CA ASN A 83 1.66 -2.38 13.91
C ASN A 83 0.52 -2.76 12.94
N TYR A 84 0.00 -3.97 13.12
CA TYR A 84 -0.99 -4.55 12.21
C TYR A 84 -2.36 -3.84 12.26
N GLU A 85 -2.70 -3.22 13.39
CA GLU A 85 -3.91 -2.43 13.54
C GLU A 85 -3.86 -1.20 12.61
N LYS A 86 -2.83 -0.38 12.72
CA LYS A 86 -2.64 0.80 11.86
C LYS A 86 -2.46 0.43 10.38
N ALA A 87 -1.83 -0.70 10.09
CA ALA A 87 -1.76 -1.21 8.73
C ALA A 87 -3.16 -1.49 8.16
N GLY A 88 -4.01 -2.15 8.93
CA GLY A 88 -5.41 -2.43 8.57
C GLY A 88 -6.21 -1.15 8.33
N GLU A 89 -6.15 -0.18 9.25
CA GLU A 89 -6.80 1.14 9.11
C GLU A 89 -6.34 1.88 7.85
N THR A 90 -5.03 1.87 7.59
CA THR A 90 -4.44 2.52 6.41
C THR A 90 -4.99 1.91 5.12
N PHE A 91 -5.01 0.57 5.02
CA PHE A 91 -5.53 -0.09 3.82
C PHE A 91 -7.04 0.03 3.69
N GLN A 92 -7.79 0.06 4.79
CA GLN A 92 -9.24 0.31 4.75
C GLN A 92 -9.53 1.71 4.19
N LYS A 93 -8.79 2.73 4.65
CA LYS A 93 -8.90 4.08 4.11
C LYS A 93 -8.50 4.12 2.63
N ALA A 94 -7.41 3.47 2.26
CA ALA A 94 -6.95 3.38 0.88
C ALA A 94 -8.00 2.75 -0.04
N GLN A 95 -8.67 1.68 0.39
CA GLN A 95 -9.76 1.04 -0.37
C GLN A 95 -11.00 1.93 -0.51
N THR A 96 -11.25 2.80 0.48
CA THR A 96 -12.34 3.79 0.40
C THR A 96 -12.02 4.90 -0.59
N ASP A 97 -10.79 5.41 -0.56
CA ASP A 97 -10.36 6.52 -1.42
C ASP A 97 -10.09 6.06 -2.87
N LEU A 98 -9.65 4.81 -3.06
CA LEU A 98 -9.23 4.23 -4.34
C LEU A 98 -9.81 2.81 -4.55
N PRO A 99 -11.15 2.67 -4.64
CA PRO A 99 -11.82 1.35 -4.64
C PRO A 99 -11.47 0.46 -5.84
N GLU A 100 -11.05 1.06 -6.95
CA GLU A 100 -10.68 0.31 -8.17
C GLU A 100 -9.21 -0.15 -8.17
N ASN A 101 -8.39 0.29 -7.21
CA ASN A 101 -6.99 -0.08 -7.17
C ASN A 101 -6.81 -1.48 -6.58
N LYS A 102 -6.58 -2.46 -7.45
CA LYS A 102 -6.45 -3.87 -7.05
C LYS A 102 -5.15 -4.15 -6.28
N ALA A 103 -4.09 -3.39 -6.49
CA ALA A 103 -2.85 -3.55 -5.72
C ALA A 103 -3.09 -3.25 -4.22
N ILE A 104 -3.83 -2.19 -3.90
CA ILE A 104 -4.23 -1.88 -2.50
C ILE A 104 -4.94 -3.07 -1.87
N ALA A 105 -5.86 -3.71 -2.59
CA ALA A 105 -6.59 -4.86 -2.08
C ALA A 105 -5.67 -6.08 -1.83
N VAL A 106 -4.64 -6.29 -2.66
CA VAL A 106 -3.62 -7.33 -2.42
C VAL A 106 -2.86 -7.05 -1.11
N PHE A 107 -2.37 -5.82 -0.92
CA PHE A 107 -1.66 -5.46 0.31
C PHE A 107 -2.57 -5.49 1.55
N ALA A 108 -3.85 -5.12 1.40
CA ALA A 108 -4.85 -5.26 2.45
C ALA A 108 -5.05 -6.72 2.88
N SER A 109 -5.03 -7.68 1.93
CA SER A 109 -5.12 -9.10 2.27
C SER A 109 -3.94 -9.57 3.13
N MET A 110 -2.74 -9.05 2.88
CA MET A 110 -1.56 -9.33 3.70
C MET A 110 -1.69 -8.75 5.12
N ALA A 111 -2.24 -7.54 5.25
CA ALA A 111 -2.51 -6.92 6.55
C ALA A 111 -3.55 -7.71 7.35
N LEU A 112 -4.63 -8.15 6.71
CA LEU A 112 -5.62 -9.04 7.31
C LEU A 112 -5.00 -10.34 7.82
N TYR A 113 -4.10 -10.95 7.04
CA TYR A 113 -3.38 -12.16 7.47
C TYR A 113 -2.54 -11.90 8.73
N ASN A 114 -1.78 -10.80 8.78
CA ASN A 114 -0.98 -10.45 9.95
C ASN A 114 -1.86 -10.15 11.19
N ALA A 115 -3.04 -9.59 11.00
CA ALA A 115 -4.05 -9.39 12.05
C ALA A 115 -4.78 -10.69 12.45
N LYS A 116 -4.34 -11.86 11.95
CA LYS A 116 -4.94 -13.18 12.19
C LYS A 116 -6.36 -13.33 11.64
N ASN A 117 -6.81 -12.43 10.79
CA ASN A 117 -8.09 -12.53 10.09
C ASN A 117 -7.93 -13.33 8.79
N TYR A 118 -7.54 -14.59 8.95
CA TYR A 118 -7.13 -15.46 7.83
C TYR A 118 -8.23 -15.72 6.82
N LYS A 119 -9.47 -15.87 7.29
CA LYS A 119 -10.63 -16.08 6.40
C LYS A 119 -10.78 -14.89 5.44
N ASN A 120 -10.90 -13.69 5.95
CA ASN A 120 -11.07 -12.49 5.12
C ASN A 120 -9.85 -12.21 4.26
N ALA A 121 -8.64 -12.48 4.75
CA ALA A 121 -7.41 -12.37 3.96
C ALA A 121 -7.44 -13.27 2.72
N MET A 122 -7.80 -14.54 2.90
CA MET A 122 -7.89 -15.52 1.82
C MET A 122 -9.03 -15.19 0.85
N GLN A 123 -10.22 -14.84 1.37
CA GLN A 123 -11.36 -14.44 0.53
C GLN A 123 -11.01 -13.26 -0.38
N LEU A 124 -10.37 -12.22 0.18
CA LEU A 124 -9.96 -11.05 -0.58
C LEU A 124 -8.91 -11.42 -1.66
N ALA A 125 -7.90 -12.22 -1.30
CA ALA A 125 -6.87 -12.65 -2.24
C ALA A 125 -7.45 -13.48 -3.41
N ILE A 126 -8.32 -14.45 -3.12
CA ILE A 126 -8.98 -15.29 -4.14
C ILE A 126 -9.88 -14.43 -5.04
N LYS A 127 -10.63 -13.49 -4.44
CA LYS A 127 -11.47 -12.56 -5.20
C LYS A 127 -10.65 -11.77 -6.22
N ILE A 128 -9.50 -11.21 -5.80
CA ILE A 128 -8.62 -10.44 -6.70
C ILE A 128 -8.09 -11.33 -7.82
N ILE A 129 -7.65 -12.55 -7.52
CA ILE A 129 -7.20 -13.50 -8.53
C ILE A 129 -8.31 -13.76 -9.56
N GLY A 130 -9.54 -14.05 -9.11
CA GLY A 130 -10.68 -14.27 -9.98
C GLY A 130 -11.06 -13.06 -10.82
N GLU A 131 -10.90 -11.84 -10.29
CA GLU A 131 -11.23 -10.60 -10.99
C GLU A 131 -10.17 -10.20 -12.03
N THR A 132 -8.89 -10.47 -11.76
CA THR A 132 -7.77 -9.85 -12.50
C THR A 132 -6.94 -10.83 -13.33
N SER A 133 -7.07 -12.15 -13.10
CA SER A 133 -6.27 -13.13 -13.84
C SER A 133 -6.64 -13.19 -15.32
N ASN A 134 -5.61 -13.25 -16.15
CA ASN A 134 -5.70 -13.49 -17.61
C ASN A 134 -5.35 -14.96 -17.97
N ASP A 135 -5.03 -15.80 -17.00
CA ASP A 135 -4.76 -17.20 -17.24
C ASP A 135 -6.03 -17.90 -17.74
N PRO A 136 -6.01 -18.59 -18.90
CA PRO A 136 -7.20 -19.20 -19.50
C PRO A 136 -7.87 -20.23 -18.58
N THR A 137 -7.09 -20.94 -17.75
CA THR A 137 -7.62 -21.94 -16.82
C THR A 137 -8.34 -21.31 -15.66
N ILE A 138 -7.85 -20.19 -15.15
CA ILE A 138 -8.52 -19.42 -14.11
C ILE A 138 -9.77 -18.72 -14.67
N VAL A 139 -9.67 -18.12 -15.86
CA VAL A 139 -10.79 -17.47 -16.54
C VAL A 139 -11.95 -18.44 -16.76
N ALA A 140 -11.66 -19.68 -17.14
CA ALA A 140 -12.68 -20.73 -17.34
C ALA A 140 -13.51 -21.02 -16.07
N TYR A 141 -12.92 -20.86 -14.88
CA TYR A 141 -13.57 -21.08 -13.58
C TYR A 141 -13.92 -19.79 -12.84
N LYS A 142 -13.77 -18.61 -13.45
CA LYS A 142 -13.96 -17.30 -12.81
C LYS A 142 -15.24 -17.20 -11.99
N LYS A 143 -16.39 -17.65 -12.55
CA LYS A 143 -17.68 -17.57 -11.85
C LYS A 143 -17.69 -18.41 -10.58
N ALA A 144 -17.14 -19.63 -10.64
CA ALA A 144 -17.06 -20.52 -9.48
C ALA A 144 -16.09 -19.96 -8.42
N ILE A 145 -14.92 -19.50 -8.83
CA ILE A 145 -13.91 -18.89 -7.95
C ILE A 145 -14.52 -17.71 -7.18
N LEU A 146 -15.19 -16.78 -7.87
CA LEU A 146 -15.79 -15.61 -7.23
C LEU A 146 -16.96 -15.99 -6.31
N ASN A 147 -17.74 -17.04 -6.67
CA ASN A 147 -18.80 -17.53 -5.80
C ASN A 147 -18.25 -18.12 -4.50
N TYR A 148 -17.24 -18.98 -4.58
CA TYR A 148 -16.61 -19.58 -3.39
C TYR A 148 -15.83 -18.56 -2.56
N ALA A 149 -15.20 -17.57 -3.19
CA ALA A 149 -14.53 -16.49 -2.47
C ALA A 149 -15.47 -15.67 -1.58
N GLY A 150 -16.78 -15.68 -1.84
CA GLY A 150 -17.78 -15.01 -1.02
C GLY A 150 -17.94 -15.63 0.36
N ASP A 151 -17.86 -16.97 0.46
CA ASP A 151 -17.84 -17.69 1.74
C ASP A 151 -17.11 -19.03 1.58
N LEU A 152 -15.86 -19.08 2.06
CA LEU A 152 -15.00 -20.28 1.98
C LEU A 152 -15.45 -21.42 2.91
N ASP A 153 -16.29 -21.13 3.90
CA ASP A 153 -16.79 -22.13 4.86
C ASP A 153 -18.19 -22.65 4.47
N ALA A 154 -18.79 -22.08 3.43
CA ALA A 154 -20.10 -22.53 2.99
C ALA A 154 -20.07 -23.97 2.49
N THR A 155 -21.08 -24.74 2.91
CA THR A 155 -21.32 -26.11 2.43
C THR A 155 -22.72 -26.18 1.82
N TRP A 156 -22.84 -26.91 0.73
CA TRP A 156 -24.13 -27.13 0.05
C TRP A 156 -24.51 -28.60 0.19
N ASN A 157 -25.69 -28.85 0.80
CA ASN A 157 -26.30 -30.16 0.91
C ASN A 157 -27.30 -30.40 -0.24
#